data_bb451e1ac17d3efdcb8c411b67f4d17c
#
_entry.id   bb451e1ac17d3efdcb8c411b67f4d17c
#
_cell.length_a   1.000
_cell.length_b   1.000
_cell.length_c   1.000
_cell.angle_alpha   90.00
_cell.angle_beta   90.00
_cell.angle_gamma   90.00
#
_symmetry.space_group_name_H-M   'P 1'
#
loop_
_entity.id
_entity.type
_entity.pdbx_description
1 polymer ?
#
loop_
_entity_poly.entity_id
_entity_poly.type
_entity_poly.pdbx_seq_one_letter_code
_entity_poly.pdbx_strand_id
1 'polypeptide(L)'
;MCDSDAPKDPVEIVDFPMASERIRELMPLVLREVTATETLRRKLFQANFLTTTTGDAVVSLLYHRQLDDAWRAEADAMRTRLGIDVIGRARKQKLTLNKDFVVERVRVDGFRDLVSYKQLEGSFTQPNAGIAAQMLAWARSAAVSDDPNADVSSTSTSTRDFLELYCGNGHFTIALAPLFRKCLATEISKTSVSAAQENMRENGIENCVIARLSAEELCDALDGGREYTRLKDIDLTSYDLQTILVDPPRAGMGESVSKFCTRFDRIVYISCNPETLARDCETLCQTHDIKRFAVFDQFPYTPHLESGALLVKKTTT
;
A
#
# COMPACT_ATOMS: atom_id res chain seq x y z
N MET A 1 8.97 -11.68 -19.96
CA MET A 1 10.11 -11.32 -19.06
C MET A 1 11.37 -11.32 -19.88
N CYS A 2 12.45 -10.72 -19.39
CA CYS A 2 13.76 -10.76 -20.06
C CYS A 2 14.76 -11.44 -19.12
N ASP A 3 15.80 -12.03 -19.71
CA ASP A 3 16.90 -12.61 -18.98
C ASP A 3 17.67 -11.50 -18.21
N SER A 4 18.07 -11.76 -16.95
CA SER A 4 18.83 -10.79 -16.15
C SER A 4 20.21 -10.48 -16.74
N ASP A 5 20.83 -11.48 -17.36
CA ASP A 5 22.17 -11.38 -17.94
C ASP A 5 22.14 -10.90 -19.41
N ALA A 6 20.96 -11.00 -20.04
CA ALA A 6 20.70 -10.54 -21.40
C ALA A 6 19.35 -9.79 -21.47
N PRO A 7 19.27 -8.54 -20.98
CA PRO A 7 17.99 -7.81 -20.79
C PRO A 7 17.18 -7.55 -22.08
N LYS A 8 17.75 -7.81 -23.25
CA LYS A 8 17.07 -7.68 -24.54
C LYS A 8 16.47 -9.00 -25.03
N ASP A 9 16.83 -10.11 -24.42
CA ASP A 9 16.36 -11.43 -24.86
C ASP A 9 15.10 -11.81 -24.06
N PRO A 10 13.94 -11.96 -24.73
CA PRO A 10 12.72 -12.33 -24.05
C PRO A 10 12.77 -13.79 -23.61
N VAL A 11 12.35 -14.06 -22.39
CA VAL A 11 12.12 -15.42 -21.89
C VAL A 11 10.64 -15.74 -22.02
N GLU A 12 10.34 -16.85 -22.69
CA GLU A 12 8.98 -17.35 -22.78
C GLU A 12 8.54 -17.90 -21.43
N ILE A 13 7.46 -17.35 -20.89
CA ILE A 13 6.88 -17.77 -19.62
C ILE A 13 5.61 -18.57 -19.89
N VAL A 14 5.69 -19.87 -19.64
CA VAL A 14 4.56 -20.79 -19.77
C VAL A 14 3.71 -20.82 -18.49
N ASP A 15 4.37 -20.77 -17.33
CA ASP A 15 3.75 -20.65 -16.00
C ASP A 15 4.59 -19.75 -15.11
N PHE A 16 3.93 -19.07 -14.16
CA PHE A 16 4.59 -18.18 -13.22
C PHE A 16 4.14 -18.48 -11.79
N PRO A 17 4.74 -19.50 -11.13
CA PRO A 17 4.30 -20.01 -9.84
C PRO A 17 4.30 -18.98 -8.68
N MET A 18 5.04 -17.88 -8.83
CA MET A 18 5.08 -16.78 -7.85
C MET A 18 3.85 -15.88 -7.90
N ALA A 19 3.09 -15.91 -9.00
CA ALA A 19 1.85 -15.13 -9.12
C ALA A 19 0.70 -15.84 -8.41
N SER A 20 -0.36 -15.07 -8.10
CA SER A 20 -1.60 -15.64 -7.59
C SER A 20 -2.18 -16.65 -8.59
N GLU A 21 -2.94 -17.64 -8.08
CA GLU A 21 -3.60 -18.64 -8.93
C GLU A 21 -4.44 -17.98 -10.03
N ARG A 22 -5.17 -16.92 -9.68
CA ARG A 22 -5.97 -16.15 -10.65
C ARG A 22 -5.15 -15.52 -11.77
N ILE A 23 -3.95 -14.99 -11.48
CA ILE A 23 -3.04 -14.49 -12.53
C ILE A 23 -2.56 -15.63 -13.41
N ARG A 24 -2.15 -16.76 -12.84
CA ARG A 24 -1.68 -17.94 -13.58
C ARG A 24 -2.75 -18.49 -14.53
N GLU A 25 -4.01 -18.52 -14.10
CA GLU A 25 -5.15 -18.87 -14.94
C GLU A 25 -5.36 -17.88 -16.09
N LEU A 26 -5.29 -16.57 -15.79
CA LEU A 26 -5.59 -15.52 -16.77
C LEU A 26 -4.48 -15.33 -17.81
N MET A 27 -3.22 -15.54 -17.48
CA MET A 27 -2.10 -15.33 -18.41
C MET A 27 -2.28 -16.08 -19.73
N PRO A 28 -2.48 -17.41 -19.76
CA PRO A 28 -2.66 -18.14 -21.02
C PRO A 28 -3.97 -17.79 -21.73
N LEU A 29 -5.03 -17.44 -20.99
CA LEU A 29 -6.30 -17.03 -21.57
C LEU A 29 -6.19 -15.69 -22.29
N VAL A 30 -5.59 -14.70 -21.65
CA VAL A 30 -5.34 -13.37 -22.24
C VAL A 30 -4.41 -13.49 -23.46
N LEU A 31 -3.34 -14.28 -23.35
CA LEU A 31 -2.42 -14.54 -24.46
C LEU A 31 -3.15 -15.11 -25.67
N ARG A 32 -4.03 -16.10 -25.47
CA ARG A 32 -4.84 -16.71 -26.55
C ARG A 32 -5.76 -15.68 -27.21
N GLU A 33 -6.48 -14.89 -26.43
CA GLU A 33 -7.38 -13.85 -26.94
C GLU A 33 -6.63 -12.79 -27.76
N VAL A 34 -5.51 -12.33 -27.25
CA VAL A 34 -4.68 -11.33 -27.92
C VAL A 34 -4.06 -11.86 -29.19
N THR A 35 -3.59 -13.12 -29.21
CA THR A 35 -2.99 -13.72 -30.42
C THR A 35 -4.01 -14.05 -31.52
N ALA A 36 -5.24 -14.36 -31.14
CA ALA A 36 -6.33 -14.67 -32.09
C ALA A 36 -6.79 -13.42 -32.88
N THR A 37 -6.60 -12.22 -32.35
CA THR A 37 -7.17 -10.99 -32.91
C THR A 37 -6.06 -10.01 -33.29
N GLU A 38 -5.90 -9.71 -34.58
CA GLU A 38 -4.91 -8.73 -35.07
C GLU A 38 -5.08 -7.36 -34.39
N THR A 39 -6.30 -6.93 -34.18
CA THR A 39 -6.65 -5.66 -33.53
C THR A 39 -6.10 -5.58 -32.11
N LEU A 40 -6.14 -6.65 -31.33
CA LEU A 40 -5.58 -6.69 -29.96
C LEU A 40 -4.07 -6.92 -29.98
N ARG A 41 -3.53 -7.72 -30.89
CA ARG A 41 -2.10 -8.05 -30.97
C ARG A 41 -1.25 -6.90 -31.49
N ARG A 42 -1.75 -6.10 -32.43
CA ARG A 42 -0.95 -5.10 -33.15
C ARG A 42 -0.37 -4.05 -32.22
N LYS A 43 0.99 -4.03 -32.11
CA LYS A 43 1.76 -3.09 -31.27
C LYS A 43 1.47 -3.18 -29.76
N LEU A 44 0.89 -4.27 -29.29
CA LEU A 44 0.88 -4.62 -27.87
C LEU A 44 2.33 -4.96 -27.45
N PHE A 45 2.80 -4.42 -26.34
CA PHE A 45 4.13 -4.71 -25.85
C PHE A 45 4.15 -5.14 -24.37
N GLN A 46 3.05 -4.93 -23.62
CA GLN A 46 2.98 -5.31 -22.22
C GLN A 46 1.53 -5.58 -21.80
N ALA A 47 1.35 -6.57 -20.94
CA ALA A 47 0.12 -6.81 -20.19
C ALA A 47 0.43 -6.82 -18.70
N ASN A 48 -0.34 -6.05 -17.91
CA ASN A 48 -0.28 -6.04 -16.46
C ASN A 48 -1.54 -6.66 -15.88
N PHE A 49 -1.38 -7.42 -14.80
CA PHE A 49 -2.46 -8.12 -14.12
C PHE A 49 -2.55 -7.59 -12.69
N LEU A 50 -3.74 -7.25 -12.26
CA LEU A 50 -4.08 -6.93 -10.89
C LEU A 50 -5.26 -7.80 -10.48
N THR A 51 -5.07 -8.66 -9.49
CA THR A 51 -6.10 -9.60 -9.03
C THR A 51 -6.20 -9.58 -7.52
N THR A 52 -7.34 -10.04 -7.00
CA THR A 52 -7.58 -10.18 -5.55
C THR A 52 -7.70 -11.65 -5.16
N THR A 53 -7.65 -11.90 -3.86
CA THR A 53 -7.89 -13.23 -3.28
C THR A 53 -9.34 -13.70 -3.49
N THR A 54 -10.27 -12.81 -3.78
CA THR A 54 -11.67 -13.12 -4.07
C THR A 54 -11.95 -13.33 -5.57
N GLY A 55 -10.92 -13.25 -6.43
CA GLY A 55 -11.01 -13.51 -7.86
C GLY A 55 -11.34 -12.28 -8.72
N ASP A 56 -11.51 -11.09 -8.14
CA ASP A 56 -11.66 -9.84 -8.89
C ASP A 56 -10.37 -9.56 -9.71
N ALA A 57 -10.50 -9.10 -10.95
CA ALA A 57 -9.35 -8.96 -11.84
C ALA A 57 -9.47 -7.79 -12.81
N VAL A 58 -8.38 -7.04 -12.95
CA VAL A 58 -8.17 -6.02 -13.98
C VAL A 58 -6.92 -6.37 -14.78
N VAL A 59 -7.03 -6.36 -16.11
CA VAL A 59 -5.91 -6.55 -17.03
C VAL A 59 -5.69 -5.29 -17.83
N SER A 60 -4.48 -4.72 -17.76
CA SER A 60 -4.08 -3.56 -18.55
C SER A 60 -3.23 -3.99 -19.74
N LEU A 61 -3.66 -3.64 -20.94
CA LEU A 61 -2.95 -3.88 -22.20
C LEU A 61 -2.29 -2.58 -22.68
N LEU A 62 -0.97 -2.58 -22.84
CA LEU A 62 -0.16 -1.39 -23.13
C LEU A 62 0.35 -1.43 -24.58
N TYR A 63 0.12 -0.36 -25.33
CA TYR A 63 0.34 -0.29 -26.78
C TYR A 63 1.26 0.85 -27.22
N HIS A 64 2.05 0.57 -28.26
CA HIS A 64 2.78 1.58 -29.02
C HIS A 64 1.95 2.15 -30.20
N ARG A 65 0.63 2.23 -30.05
CA ARG A 65 -0.31 2.87 -31.00
C ARG A 65 -1.49 3.48 -30.28
N GLN A 66 -2.20 4.40 -30.89
CA GLN A 66 -3.49 4.86 -30.39
C GLN A 66 -4.53 3.74 -30.53
N LEU A 67 -5.46 3.71 -29.57
CA LEU A 67 -6.55 2.74 -29.50
C LEU A 67 -7.81 3.37 -30.07
N ASP A 68 -8.49 2.64 -30.92
CA ASP A 68 -9.67 3.04 -31.67
C ASP A 68 -10.93 2.24 -31.23
N ASP A 69 -12.06 2.52 -31.88
CA ASP A 69 -13.31 1.84 -31.58
C ASP A 69 -13.28 0.35 -31.92
N ALA A 70 -12.50 -0.05 -32.94
CA ALA A 70 -12.31 -1.47 -33.24
C ALA A 70 -11.58 -2.19 -32.09
N TRP A 71 -10.54 -1.56 -31.52
CA TRP A 71 -9.87 -2.06 -30.33
C TRP A 71 -10.85 -2.18 -29.15
N ARG A 72 -11.68 -1.14 -28.94
CA ARG A 72 -12.68 -1.12 -27.85
C ARG A 72 -13.65 -2.27 -27.97
N ALA A 73 -14.18 -2.53 -29.16
CA ALA A 73 -15.13 -3.63 -29.39
C ALA A 73 -14.52 -5.01 -29.11
N GLU A 74 -13.32 -5.27 -29.63
CA GLU A 74 -12.63 -6.55 -29.41
C GLU A 74 -12.20 -6.74 -27.95
N ALA A 75 -11.70 -5.70 -27.30
CA ALA A 75 -11.31 -5.76 -25.90
C ALA A 75 -12.52 -5.94 -24.96
N ASP A 76 -13.68 -5.37 -25.29
CA ASP A 76 -14.91 -5.57 -24.51
C ASP A 76 -15.48 -6.97 -24.69
N ALA A 77 -15.37 -7.54 -25.90
CA ALA A 77 -15.71 -8.94 -26.15
C ALA A 77 -14.79 -9.89 -25.36
N MET A 78 -13.48 -9.64 -25.34
CA MET A 78 -12.52 -10.40 -24.51
C MET A 78 -12.86 -10.25 -23.02
N ARG A 79 -13.11 -9.03 -22.54
CA ARG A 79 -13.51 -8.74 -21.17
C ARG A 79 -14.70 -9.59 -20.72
N THR A 80 -15.72 -9.65 -21.58
CA THR A 80 -16.95 -10.43 -21.32
C THR A 80 -16.69 -11.91 -21.27
N ARG A 81 -15.90 -12.45 -22.23
CA ARG A 81 -15.58 -13.90 -22.27
C ARG A 81 -14.77 -14.35 -21.06
N LEU A 82 -13.83 -13.51 -20.60
CA LEU A 82 -12.93 -13.87 -19.50
C LEU A 82 -13.46 -13.48 -18.12
N GLY A 83 -14.56 -12.70 -18.04
CA GLY A 83 -15.12 -12.24 -16.77
C GLY A 83 -14.16 -11.34 -15.97
N ILE A 84 -13.44 -10.45 -16.67
CA ILE A 84 -12.43 -9.55 -16.09
C ILE A 84 -12.73 -8.09 -16.47
N ASP A 85 -12.07 -7.13 -15.82
CA ASP A 85 -12.04 -5.76 -16.31
C ASP A 85 -10.79 -5.51 -17.18
N VAL A 86 -10.91 -4.66 -18.20
CA VAL A 86 -9.83 -4.40 -19.16
C VAL A 86 -9.57 -2.92 -19.31
N ILE A 87 -8.29 -2.57 -19.30
CA ILE A 87 -7.82 -1.21 -19.56
C ILE A 87 -6.88 -1.25 -20.76
N GLY A 88 -7.13 -0.38 -21.73
CA GLY A 88 -6.18 -0.09 -22.81
C GLY A 88 -5.36 1.14 -22.48
N ARG A 89 -4.04 1.03 -22.61
CA ARG A 89 -3.11 2.14 -22.41
C ARG A 89 -2.28 2.41 -23.66
N ALA A 90 -2.21 3.66 -24.07
CA ALA A 90 -1.32 4.14 -25.10
C ALA A 90 -0.76 5.51 -24.70
N ARG A 91 0.14 6.08 -25.48
CA ARG A 91 0.72 7.40 -25.18
C ARG A 91 -0.39 8.45 -25.01
N LYS A 92 -0.52 9.02 -23.81
CA LYS A 92 -1.54 10.01 -23.43
C LYS A 92 -3.00 9.50 -23.58
N GLN A 93 -3.22 8.19 -23.58
CA GLN A 93 -4.56 7.59 -23.68
C GLN A 93 -4.73 6.49 -22.65
N LYS A 94 -5.85 6.52 -21.94
CA LYS A 94 -6.34 5.43 -21.07
C LYS A 94 -7.81 5.19 -21.44
N LEU A 95 -8.13 3.98 -21.87
CA LEU A 95 -9.49 3.52 -22.13
C LEU A 95 -9.84 2.45 -21.08
N THR A 96 -10.73 2.78 -20.18
CA THR A 96 -11.25 1.85 -19.17
C THR A 96 -12.53 1.20 -19.69
N LEU A 97 -12.55 -0.11 -19.72
CA LEU A 97 -13.73 -0.90 -20.04
C LEU A 97 -14.30 -1.46 -18.73
N ASN A 98 -15.32 -0.80 -18.19
CA ASN A 98 -16.01 -0.98 -16.93
C ASN A 98 -15.26 -0.32 -15.74
N LYS A 99 -14.40 -0.98 -14.99
CA LYS A 99 -13.65 -0.37 -13.85
C LYS A 99 -12.13 -0.46 -14.02
N ASP A 100 -11.43 0.42 -13.32
CA ASP A 100 -9.97 0.47 -13.28
C ASP A 100 -9.40 0.15 -11.88
N PHE A 101 -10.13 -0.64 -11.12
CA PHE A 101 -9.75 -1.06 -9.78
C PHE A 101 -10.29 -2.46 -9.48
N VAL A 102 -9.70 -3.08 -8.49
CA VAL A 102 -10.22 -4.29 -7.81
C VAL A 102 -10.50 -3.98 -6.36
N VAL A 103 -11.31 -4.82 -5.69
CA VAL A 103 -11.58 -4.71 -4.25
C VAL A 103 -11.04 -5.95 -3.54
N GLU A 104 -9.90 -5.79 -2.87
CA GLU A 104 -9.33 -6.84 -2.03
C GLU A 104 -10.02 -6.86 -0.67
N ARG A 105 -10.29 -8.04 -0.15
CA ARG A 105 -10.87 -8.25 1.17
C ARG A 105 -9.96 -9.12 2.01
N VAL A 106 -9.44 -8.54 3.06
CA VAL A 106 -8.41 -9.17 3.90
C VAL A 106 -8.96 -9.41 5.31
N ARG A 107 -8.79 -10.63 5.82
CA ARG A 107 -8.99 -10.91 7.24
C ARG A 107 -7.73 -10.57 7.99
N VAL A 108 -7.86 -9.71 8.98
CA VAL A 108 -6.75 -9.27 9.84
C VAL A 108 -7.02 -9.75 11.27
N ASP A 109 -6.07 -10.47 11.85
CA ASP A 109 -6.19 -10.94 13.22
C ASP A 109 -6.33 -9.75 14.19
N GLY A 110 -7.26 -9.87 15.14
CA GLY A 110 -7.61 -8.79 16.04
C GLY A 110 -8.48 -7.69 15.43
N PHE A 111 -8.92 -7.85 14.18
CA PHE A 111 -9.92 -6.98 13.57
C PHE A 111 -11.28 -7.70 13.50
N ARG A 112 -12.35 -6.97 13.78
CA ARG A 112 -13.68 -7.57 13.93
C ARG A 112 -14.21 -8.20 12.63
N ASP A 113 -14.03 -7.49 11.51
CA ASP A 113 -14.59 -7.82 10.21
C ASP A 113 -13.49 -7.94 9.14
N LEU A 114 -13.87 -8.31 7.93
CA LEU A 114 -12.99 -8.22 6.77
C LEU A 114 -12.71 -6.75 6.46
N VAL A 115 -11.45 -6.43 6.23
CA VAL A 115 -11.04 -5.11 5.76
C VAL A 115 -11.09 -5.09 4.24
N SER A 116 -11.76 -4.11 3.67
CA SER A 116 -11.91 -3.94 2.22
C SER A 116 -10.98 -2.83 1.71
N TYR A 117 -10.21 -3.14 0.67
CA TYR A 117 -9.30 -2.19 0.03
C TYR A 117 -9.59 -2.07 -1.46
N LYS A 118 -10.01 -0.90 -1.91
CA LYS A 118 -10.00 -0.55 -3.32
C LYS A 118 -8.56 -0.33 -3.76
N GLN A 119 -8.13 -1.12 -4.72
CA GLN A 119 -6.79 -1.08 -5.30
C GLN A 119 -6.89 -0.59 -6.75
N LEU A 120 -6.39 0.61 -6.99
CA LEU A 120 -6.43 1.24 -8.32
C LEU A 120 -5.30 0.68 -9.20
N GLU A 121 -5.63 0.40 -10.45
CA GLU A 121 -4.65 0.02 -11.45
C GLU A 121 -3.59 1.11 -11.64
N GLY A 122 -2.31 0.72 -11.57
CA GLY A 122 -1.17 1.62 -11.69
C GLY A 122 -0.81 2.39 -10.40
N SER A 123 -1.52 2.18 -9.30
CA SER A 123 -1.14 2.66 -7.97
C SER A 123 -0.42 1.55 -7.19
N PHE A 124 0.38 1.97 -6.21
CA PHE A 124 1.01 1.00 -5.31
C PHE A 124 -0.04 0.28 -4.47
N THR A 125 0.11 -1.02 -4.35
CA THR A 125 -0.64 -1.89 -3.43
C THR A 125 0.29 -2.98 -2.92
N GLN A 126 0.00 -3.55 -1.76
CA GLN A 126 0.75 -4.70 -1.24
C GLN A 126 0.50 -5.92 -2.15
N PRO A 127 1.54 -6.49 -2.79
CA PRO A 127 1.35 -7.49 -3.85
C PRO A 127 0.95 -8.87 -3.34
N ASN A 128 1.23 -9.20 -2.07
CA ASN A 128 0.89 -10.47 -1.45
C ASN A 128 -0.12 -10.24 -0.32
N ALA A 129 -1.40 -10.46 -0.60
CA ALA A 129 -2.48 -10.20 0.34
C ALA A 129 -2.36 -11.02 1.65
N GLY A 130 -1.85 -12.25 1.59
CA GLY A 130 -1.64 -13.08 2.77
C GLY A 130 -0.56 -12.51 3.70
N ILE A 131 0.56 -12.06 3.14
CA ILE A 131 1.61 -11.39 3.92
C ILE A 131 1.15 -10.01 4.37
N ALA A 132 0.43 -9.26 3.54
CA ALA A 132 -0.16 -7.98 3.91
C ALA A 132 -1.08 -8.10 5.14
N ALA A 133 -1.88 -9.17 5.24
CA ALA A 133 -2.69 -9.44 6.42
C ALA A 133 -1.84 -9.64 7.69
N GLN A 134 -0.72 -10.38 7.57
CA GLN A 134 0.23 -10.57 8.68
C GLN A 134 0.91 -9.26 9.08
N MET A 135 1.31 -8.44 8.11
CA MET A 135 1.87 -7.10 8.36
C MET A 135 0.88 -6.22 9.13
N LEU A 136 -0.40 -6.22 8.72
CA LEU A 136 -1.45 -5.47 9.40
C LEU A 136 -1.67 -5.98 10.83
N ALA A 137 -1.77 -7.28 11.04
CA ALA A 137 -1.93 -7.87 12.37
C ALA A 137 -0.74 -7.54 13.29
N TRP A 138 0.48 -7.65 12.75
CA TRP A 138 1.69 -7.28 13.49
C TRP A 138 1.71 -5.78 13.83
N ALA A 139 1.42 -4.90 12.88
CA ALA A 139 1.40 -3.46 13.09
C ALA A 139 0.33 -3.05 14.12
N ARG A 140 -0.86 -3.66 14.07
CA ARG A 140 -1.92 -3.46 15.08
C ARG A 140 -1.43 -3.81 16.50
N SER A 141 -0.84 -5.00 16.64
CA SER A 141 -0.28 -5.44 17.93
C SER A 141 0.86 -4.52 18.37
N ALA A 142 1.80 -4.20 17.49
CA ALA A 142 2.94 -3.32 17.79
C ALA A 142 2.51 -1.89 18.15
N ALA A 143 1.41 -1.39 17.60
CA ALA A 143 0.94 -0.04 17.86
C ALA A 143 0.40 0.16 19.30
N VAL A 144 0.01 -0.91 20.00
CA VAL A 144 -0.62 -0.83 21.32
C VAL A 144 0.07 -1.65 22.41
N SER A 145 0.95 -2.59 22.06
CA SER A 145 1.60 -3.47 23.04
C SER A 145 3.05 -3.79 22.67
N ASP A 146 3.88 -3.96 23.71
CA ASP A 146 5.25 -4.49 23.60
C ASP A 146 5.24 -6.02 23.60
N ASP A 147 4.19 -6.64 24.14
CA ASP A 147 4.01 -8.10 24.13
C ASP A 147 3.47 -8.56 22.76
N PRO A 148 4.21 -9.42 22.05
CA PRO A 148 3.77 -9.95 20.76
C PRO A 148 2.51 -10.83 20.85
N ASN A 149 2.19 -11.35 22.03
CA ASN A 149 1.05 -12.24 22.28
C ASN A 149 -0.18 -11.48 22.85
N ALA A 150 -0.11 -10.15 22.95
CA ALA A 150 -1.23 -9.38 23.45
C ALA A 150 -2.48 -9.56 22.58
N ASP A 151 -3.61 -9.84 23.20
CA ASP A 151 -4.89 -9.89 22.50
C ASP A 151 -5.37 -8.47 22.18
N VAL A 152 -5.21 -8.07 20.93
CA VAL A 152 -5.59 -6.74 20.44
C VAL A 152 -7.10 -6.65 20.18
N SER A 153 -7.80 -7.78 20.08
CA SER A 153 -9.27 -7.81 19.87
C SER A 153 -10.05 -7.31 21.08
N SER A 154 -9.46 -7.48 22.29
CA SER A 154 -10.05 -7.06 23.56
C SER A 154 -9.56 -5.69 24.05
N THR A 155 -8.64 -5.06 23.32
CA THR A 155 -8.05 -3.78 23.75
C THR A 155 -9.08 -2.66 23.64
N SER A 156 -9.36 -2.00 24.75
CA SER A 156 -10.15 -0.75 24.74
C SER A 156 -9.45 0.28 23.86
N THR A 157 -10.24 1.06 23.13
CA THR A 157 -9.70 2.17 22.33
C THR A 157 -8.77 3.03 23.17
N SER A 158 -7.56 3.25 22.70
CA SER A 158 -6.59 4.15 23.36
C SER A 158 -7.20 5.54 23.55
N THR A 159 -6.91 6.18 24.68
CA THR A 159 -7.24 7.59 24.89
C THR A 159 -6.33 8.53 24.12
N ARG A 160 -5.26 8.01 23.51
CA ARG A 160 -4.23 8.72 22.75
C ARG A 160 -4.51 8.69 21.27
N ASP A 161 -3.81 9.52 20.52
CA ASP A 161 -3.97 9.67 19.08
C ASP A 161 -2.80 9.07 18.31
N PHE A 162 -3.08 8.78 17.05
CA PHE A 162 -2.19 8.08 16.14
C PHE A 162 -1.83 8.97 14.95
N LEU A 163 -0.57 8.95 14.56
CA LEU A 163 -0.07 9.55 13.33
C LEU A 163 0.43 8.48 12.36
N GLU A 164 0.09 8.61 11.09
CA GLU A 164 0.69 7.82 10.03
C GLU A 164 1.31 8.72 8.97
N LEU A 165 2.57 8.48 8.64
CA LEU A 165 3.23 9.10 7.50
C LEU A 165 3.31 8.10 6.36
N TYR A 166 3.17 8.59 5.11
CA TYR A 166 3.20 7.77 3.89
C TYR A 166 2.04 6.77 3.81
N CYS A 167 0.83 7.15 4.15
CA CYS A 167 -0.30 6.21 4.31
C CYS A 167 -0.80 5.56 3.00
N GLY A 168 -0.35 6.02 1.83
CA GLY A 168 -0.76 5.46 0.55
C GLY A 168 -2.28 5.48 0.36
N ASN A 169 -2.87 4.33 0.06
CA ASN A 169 -4.32 4.13 -0.05
C ASN A 169 -5.00 3.84 1.30
N GLY A 170 -4.31 4.08 2.42
CA GLY A 170 -4.83 3.87 3.78
C GLY A 170 -4.67 2.43 4.28
N HIS A 171 -3.69 1.70 3.76
CA HIS A 171 -3.52 0.27 4.09
C HIS A 171 -3.39 0.03 5.60
N PHE A 172 -2.46 0.68 6.27
CA PHE A 172 -2.32 0.57 7.73
C PHE A 172 -3.32 1.46 8.48
N THR A 173 -3.62 2.67 7.96
CA THR A 173 -4.58 3.61 8.56
C THR A 173 -5.87 2.91 8.95
N ILE A 174 -6.50 2.19 8.01
CA ILE A 174 -7.80 1.54 8.21
C ILE A 174 -7.73 0.47 9.29
N ALA A 175 -6.67 -0.33 9.28
CA ALA A 175 -6.50 -1.39 10.25
C ALA A 175 -6.20 -0.87 11.66
N LEU A 176 -5.51 0.27 11.79
CA LEU A 176 -5.06 0.80 13.08
C LEU A 176 -6.02 1.84 13.68
N ALA A 177 -6.73 2.63 12.86
CA ALA A 177 -7.59 3.72 13.34
C ALA A 177 -8.57 3.30 14.45
N PRO A 178 -9.21 2.14 14.42
CA PRO A 178 -10.12 1.72 15.49
C PRO A 178 -9.47 1.52 16.86
N LEU A 179 -8.15 1.46 16.93
CA LEU A 179 -7.39 1.31 18.19
C LEU A 179 -7.17 2.63 18.92
N PHE A 180 -7.45 3.76 18.28
CA PHE A 180 -7.10 5.09 18.76
C PHE A 180 -8.31 6.03 18.84
N ARG A 181 -8.19 7.07 19.67
CA ARG A 181 -9.23 8.11 19.80
C ARG A 181 -9.40 8.89 18.51
N LYS A 182 -8.29 9.38 17.96
CA LYS A 182 -8.21 10.11 16.68
C LYS A 182 -6.97 9.68 15.90
N CYS A 183 -7.06 9.79 14.60
CA CYS A 183 -5.94 9.52 13.71
C CYS A 183 -5.71 10.67 12.75
N LEU A 184 -4.45 10.98 12.51
CA LEU A 184 -4.00 11.87 11.45
C LEU A 184 -3.09 11.07 10.52
N ALA A 185 -3.35 11.10 9.22
CA ALA A 185 -2.51 10.43 8.24
C ALA A 185 -2.08 11.41 7.14
N THR A 186 -0.93 11.17 6.50
CA THR A 186 -0.47 11.99 5.39
C THR A 186 -0.01 11.18 4.20
N GLU A 187 -0.33 11.68 3.02
CA GLU A 187 0.04 11.14 1.71
C GLU A 187 0.12 12.28 0.70
N ILE A 188 1.14 12.27 -0.16
CA ILE A 188 1.36 13.33 -1.14
C ILE A 188 0.55 13.13 -2.44
N SER A 189 0.33 11.88 -2.84
CA SER A 189 -0.38 11.52 -4.07
C SER A 189 -1.88 11.82 -3.96
N LYS A 190 -2.40 12.69 -4.82
CA LYS A 190 -3.83 12.98 -4.87
C LYS A 190 -4.69 11.72 -5.10
N THR A 191 -4.22 10.81 -5.95
CA THR A 191 -4.93 9.58 -6.28
C THR A 191 -4.99 8.64 -5.08
N SER A 192 -3.86 8.48 -4.37
CA SER A 192 -3.78 7.65 -3.16
C SER A 192 -4.65 8.21 -2.03
N VAL A 193 -4.62 9.53 -1.79
CA VAL A 193 -5.50 10.19 -0.80
C VAL A 193 -6.99 9.95 -1.12
N SER A 194 -7.39 10.09 -2.39
CA SER A 194 -8.78 9.81 -2.78
C SER A 194 -9.16 8.35 -2.54
N ALA A 195 -8.28 7.42 -2.88
CA ALA A 195 -8.49 5.99 -2.63
C ALA A 195 -8.55 5.68 -1.12
N ALA A 196 -7.68 6.28 -0.32
CA ALA A 196 -7.68 6.11 1.13
C ALA A 196 -8.98 6.63 1.77
N GLN A 197 -9.45 7.80 1.36
CA GLN A 197 -10.73 8.35 1.83
C GLN A 197 -11.93 7.48 1.44
N GLU A 198 -11.92 6.89 0.25
CA GLU A 198 -12.95 5.94 -0.19
C GLU A 198 -12.88 4.65 0.64
N ASN A 199 -11.67 4.10 0.82
CA ASN A 199 -11.43 2.91 1.64
C ASN A 199 -11.85 3.12 3.11
N MET A 200 -11.59 4.28 3.69
CA MET A 200 -12.05 4.62 5.04
C MET A 200 -13.57 4.56 5.14
N ARG A 201 -14.29 5.17 4.19
CA ARG A 201 -15.77 5.12 4.18
C ARG A 201 -16.31 3.71 4.07
N GLU A 202 -15.75 2.90 3.18
CA GLU A 202 -16.15 1.50 2.98
C GLU A 202 -15.94 0.63 4.24
N ASN A 203 -14.96 1.00 5.08
CA ASN A 203 -14.65 0.29 6.32
C ASN A 203 -15.24 0.97 7.58
N GLY A 204 -16.04 2.02 7.43
CA GLY A 204 -16.65 2.74 8.55
C GLY A 204 -15.65 3.46 9.47
N ILE A 205 -14.52 3.91 8.93
CA ILE A 205 -13.50 4.66 9.68
C ILE A 205 -13.87 6.15 9.67
N GLU A 206 -14.29 6.67 10.82
CA GLU A 206 -14.75 8.06 10.97
C GLU A 206 -13.79 8.92 11.81
N ASN A 207 -12.88 8.29 12.55
CA ASN A 207 -11.98 8.95 13.50
C ASN A 207 -10.62 9.32 12.90
N CYS A 208 -10.45 9.26 11.58
CA CYS A 208 -9.20 9.55 10.89
C CYS A 208 -9.35 10.67 9.86
N VAL A 209 -8.37 11.57 9.82
CA VAL A 209 -8.24 12.62 8.80
C VAL A 209 -6.98 12.36 7.98
N ILE A 210 -7.10 12.41 6.64
CA ILE A 210 -5.95 12.29 5.74
C ILE A 210 -5.62 13.67 5.16
N ALA A 211 -4.43 14.17 5.48
CA ALA A 211 -3.88 15.40 4.93
C ALA A 211 -3.04 15.12 3.69
N ARG A 212 -3.31 15.82 2.57
CA ARG A 212 -2.49 15.68 1.36
C ARG A 212 -1.22 16.53 1.47
N LEU A 213 -0.23 16.00 2.18
CA LEU A 213 1.07 16.61 2.44
C LEU A 213 2.19 15.58 2.30
N SER A 214 3.42 16.02 2.08
CA SER A 214 4.58 15.15 2.33
C SER A 214 4.78 14.96 3.83
N ALA A 215 5.57 13.94 4.20
CA ALA A 215 5.93 13.71 5.59
C ALA A 215 6.65 14.93 6.18
N GLU A 216 7.59 15.51 5.43
CA GLU A 216 8.37 16.69 5.84
C GLU A 216 7.48 17.92 6.05
N GLU A 217 6.51 18.15 5.14
CA GLU A 217 5.56 19.26 5.27
C GLU A 217 4.69 19.13 6.54
N LEU A 218 4.24 17.90 6.87
CA LEU A 218 3.46 17.70 8.09
C LEU A 218 4.33 17.82 9.35
N CYS A 219 5.56 17.27 9.32
CA CYS A 219 6.51 17.44 10.42
C CYS A 219 6.77 18.93 10.70
N ASP A 220 7.03 19.74 9.67
CA ASP A 220 7.23 21.18 9.78
C ASP A 220 6.00 21.89 10.38
N ALA A 221 4.79 21.52 9.94
CA ALA A 221 3.56 22.07 10.48
C ALA A 221 3.34 21.74 11.97
N LEU A 222 3.64 20.51 12.38
CA LEU A 222 3.53 20.06 13.78
C LEU A 222 4.63 20.64 14.68
N ASP A 223 5.75 21.09 14.09
CA ASP A 223 6.83 21.80 14.79
C ASP A 223 6.58 23.31 14.93
N GLY A 224 5.43 23.79 14.48
CA GLY A 224 5.09 25.20 14.48
C GLY A 224 5.82 26.00 13.40
N GLY A 225 6.23 25.34 12.32
CA GLY A 225 6.80 25.96 11.13
C GLY A 225 5.75 26.76 10.34
N ARG A 226 5.80 26.66 9.02
CA ARG A 226 4.88 27.45 8.19
C ARG A 226 3.45 26.88 8.22
N GLU A 227 2.46 27.72 8.00
CA GLU A 227 1.09 27.31 7.78
C GLU A 227 0.91 26.70 6.38
N TYR A 228 0.23 25.57 6.31
CA TYR A 228 -0.12 24.88 5.06
C TYR A 228 -1.62 25.00 4.80
N THR A 229 -2.01 25.58 3.67
CA THR A 229 -3.42 25.76 3.29
C THR A 229 -4.23 24.45 3.33
N ARG A 230 -3.56 23.31 3.14
CA ARG A 230 -4.20 21.98 3.19
C ARG A 230 -4.53 21.51 4.61
N LEU A 231 -4.03 22.20 5.63
CA LEU A 231 -4.32 21.93 7.05
C LEU A 231 -5.32 22.92 7.66
N LYS A 232 -5.81 23.91 6.91
CA LYS A 232 -6.67 24.99 7.43
C LYS A 232 -7.93 24.51 8.17
N ASP A 233 -8.44 23.33 7.80
CA ASP A 233 -9.64 22.74 8.39
C ASP A 233 -9.30 21.64 9.43
N ILE A 234 -8.01 21.47 9.77
CA ILE A 234 -7.52 20.47 10.71
C ILE A 234 -6.90 21.19 11.91
N ASP A 235 -7.56 21.09 13.05
CA ASP A 235 -7.00 21.61 14.31
C ASP A 235 -5.94 20.64 14.85
N LEU A 236 -4.68 20.89 14.51
CA LEU A 236 -3.54 20.07 14.94
C LEU A 236 -3.35 20.09 16.46
N THR A 237 -3.78 21.14 17.15
CA THR A 237 -3.62 21.26 18.61
C THR A 237 -4.57 20.36 19.39
N SER A 238 -5.61 19.85 18.72
CA SER A 238 -6.58 18.90 19.29
C SER A 238 -6.09 17.47 19.38
N TYR A 239 -4.88 17.17 18.83
CA TYR A 239 -4.31 15.83 18.81
C TYR A 239 -3.28 15.63 19.94
N ASP A 240 -3.39 14.50 20.64
CA ASP A 240 -2.40 13.97 21.59
C ASP A 240 -1.64 12.80 20.94
N LEU A 241 -0.78 13.13 19.98
CA LEU A 241 -0.06 12.17 19.14
C LEU A 241 1.06 11.49 19.94
N GLN A 242 0.90 10.21 20.24
CA GLN A 242 1.86 9.44 21.06
C GLN A 242 2.42 8.24 20.29
N THR A 243 1.67 7.73 19.34
CA THR A 243 2.08 6.61 18.48
C THR A 243 2.18 7.08 17.03
N ILE A 244 3.27 6.72 16.36
CA ILE A 244 3.47 6.99 14.94
C ILE A 244 3.73 5.67 14.19
N LEU A 245 3.13 5.52 13.00
CA LEU A 245 3.54 4.53 12.03
C LEU A 245 4.16 5.22 10.82
N VAL A 246 5.22 4.65 10.32
CA VAL A 246 5.88 5.09 9.09
C VAL A 246 6.10 3.91 8.16
N ASP A 247 5.76 4.07 6.87
CA ASP A 247 6.02 3.12 5.79
C ASP A 247 6.62 3.90 4.60
N PRO A 248 7.87 4.37 4.75
CA PRO A 248 8.49 5.26 3.79
C PRO A 248 8.88 4.52 2.50
N PRO A 249 9.13 5.26 1.39
CA PRO A 249 9.69 4.69 0.19
C PRO A 249 11.07 4.06 0.46
N ARG A 250 11.59 3.28 -0.51
CA ARG A 250 12.88 2.57 -0.40
C ARG A 250 14.09 3.40 0.04
N ALA A 251 14.03 4.72 -0.11
CA ALA A 251 15.06 5.65 0.34
C ALA A 251 15.09 5.84 1.87
N GLY A 252 14.06 5.37 2.58
CA GLY A 252 13.86 5.59 4.01
C GLY A 252 13.23 6.95 4.30
N MET A 253 13.18 7.32 5.58
CA MET A 253 12.57 8.59 6.03
C MET A 253 13.47 9.80 5.85
N GLY A 254 14.78 9.61 5.84
CA GLY A 254 15.75 10.71 5.93
C GLY A 254 15.87 11.29 7.35
N GLU A 255 16.88 12.13 7.53
CA GLU A 255 17.29 12.62 8.87
C GLU A 255 16.22 13.49 9.55
N SER A 256 15.57 14.39 8.82
CA SER A 256 14.57 15.30 9.39
C SER A 256 13.36 14.58 9.94
N VAL A 257 12.79 13.64 9.18
CA VAL A 257 11.63 12.85 9.60
C VAL A 257 12.01 11.87 10.70
N SER A 258 13.20 11.25 10.63
CA SER A 258 13.70 10.38 11.71
C SER A 258 13.84 11.14 13.03
N LYS A 259 14.40 12.37 13.01
CA LYS A 259 14.45 13.24 14.20
C LYS A 259 13.06 13.61 14.70
N PHE A 260 12.13 13.95 13.80
CA PHE A 260 10.76 14.23 14.20
C PHE A 260 10.12 13.03 14.91
N CYS A 261 10.34 11.81 14.43
CA CYS A 261 9.79 10.59 15.03
C CYS A 261 10.28 10.36 16.47
N THR A 262 11.44 10.88 16.89
CA THR A 262 11.97 10.69 18.25
C THR A 262 11.12 11.34 19.37
N ARG A 263 10.15 12.16 19.04
CA ARG A 263 9.23 12.78 20.02
C ARG A 263 8.12 11.84 20.48
N PHE A 264 7.78 10.83 19.67
CA PHE A 264 6.70 9.89 19.97
C PHE A 264 7.14 8.88 21.03
N ASP A 265 6.19 8.34 21.79
CA ASP A 265 6.50 7.31 22.77
C ASP A 265 6.67 5.94 22.10
N ARG A 266 6.01 5.75 20.95
CA ARG A 266 5.97 4.51 20.22
C ARG A 266 6.06 4.76 18.71
N ILE A 267 7.00 4.06 18.06
CA ILE A 267 7.24 4.14 16.63
C ILE A 267 7.07 2.74 16.04
N VAL A 268 6.11 2.58 15.13
CA VAL A 268 5.95 1.38 14.30
C VAL A 268 6.55 1.70 12.93
N TYR A 269 7.69 1.10 12.61
CA TYR A 269 8.39 1.33 11.35
C TYR A 269 8.23 0.10 10.46
N ILE A 270 7.58 0.25 9.30
CA ILE A 270 7.54 -0.73 8.22
C ILE A 270 8.50 -0.29 7.13
N SER A 271 9.26 -1.20 6.55
CA SER A 271 10.25 -0.85 5.52
C SER A 271 10.44 -1.97 4.51
N CYS A 272 10.38 -1.62 3.22
CA CYS A 272 10.75 -2.52 2.12
C CYS A 272 12.27 -2.53 1.84
N ASN A 273 13.09 -1.88 2.67
CA ASN A 273 14.53 -1.86 2.56
C ASN A 273 15.21 -1.91 3.95
N PRO A 274 15.67 -3.09 4.39
CA PRO A 274 16.32 -3.25 5.70
C PRO A 274 17.56 -2.37 5.91
N GLU A 275 18.28 -2.02 4.84
CA GLU A 275 19.47 -1.17 4.94
C GLU A 275 19.10 0.27 5.35
N THR A 276 18.04 0.81 4.74
CA THR A 276 17.56 2.15 5.09
C THR A 276 16.88 2.17 6.46
N LEU A 277 16.20 1.09 6.84
CA LEU A 277 15.68 0.93 8.20
C LEU A 277 16.83 0.95 9.24
N ALA A 278 17.91 0.19 8.99
CA ALA A 278 19.06 0.17 9.89
C ALA A 278 19.69 1.57 10.03
N ARG A 279 19.89 2.28 8.92
CA ARG A 279 20.39 3.66 8.91
C ARG A 279 19.49 4.60 9.72
N ASP A 280 18.19 4.58 9.49
CA ASP A 280 17.25 5.47 10.19
C ASP A 280 17.17 5.12 11.69
N CYS A 281 17.35 3.84 12.04
CA CYS A 281 17.47 3.39 13.43
C CYS A 281 18.70 3.96 14.16
N GLU A 282 19.77 4.37 13.48
CA GLU A 282 20.90 5.06 14.13
C GLU A 282 20.44 6.35 14.83
N THR A 283 19.50 7.07 14.23
CA THR A 283 18.89 8.27 14.86
C THR A 283 17.84 7.88 15.91
N LEU A 284 16.94 6.96 15.59
CA LEU A 284 15.82 6.59 16.47
C LEU A 284 16.31 5.93 17.76
N CYS A 285 17.31 5.07 17.69
CA CYS A 285 17.86 4.34 18.85
C CYS A 285 18.65 5.24 19.83
N GLN A 286 18.88 6.50 19.51
CA GLN A 286 19.41 7.45 20.51
C GLN A 286 18.41 7.66 21.66
N THR A 287 17.12 7.64 21.36
CA THR A 287 16.04 7.90 22.32
C THR A 287 15.10 6.73 22.55
N HIS A 288 15.15 5.70 21.72
CA HIS A 288 14.24 4.53 21.74
C HIS A 288 14.99 3.22 21.81
N ASP A 289 14.33 2.19 22.34
CA ASP A 289 14.78 0.79 22.26
C ASP A 289 13.93 0.04 21.24
N ILE A 290 14.55 -0.80 20.43
CA ILE A 290 13.83 -1.76 19.58
C ILE A 290 13.28 -2.86 20.50
N LYS A 291 11.96 -2.93 20.65
CA LYS A 291 11.27 -3.93 21.49
C LYS A 291 10.83 -5.15 20.69
N ARG A 292 10.46 -4.95 19.42
CA ARG A 292 10.03 -6.04 18.54
C ARG A 292 10.59 -5.81 17.15
N PHE A 293 10.90 -6.91 16.47
CA PHE A 293 11.32 -6.90 15.07
C PHE A 293 10.65 -8.07 14.35
N ALA A 294 10.24 -7.86 13.10
CA ALA A 294 9.66 -8.89 12.25
C ALA A 294 10.17 -8.72 10.81
N VAL A 295 10.15 -9.82 10.08
CA VAL A 295 10.41 -9.85 8.65
C VAL A 295 9.23 -10.51 7.94
N PHE A 296 8.91 -10.02 6.73
CA PHE A 296 7.78 -10.47 5.95
C PHE A 296 8.23 -10.74 4.52
N ASP A 297 8.06 -11.97 4.04
CA ASP A 297 8.42 -12.36 2.68
C ASP A 297 7.33 -11.94 1.69
N GLN A 298 7.22 -10.63 1.46
CA GLN A 298 6.25 -10.02 0.56
C GLN A 298 6.59 -10.27 -0.91
N PHE A 299 7.87 -10.51 -1.21
CA PHE A 299 8.42 -10.68 -2.55
C PHE A 299 9.24 -11.97 -2.64
N PRO A 300 8.61 -13.16 -2.53
CA PRO A 300 9.33 -14.42 -2.51
C PRO A 300 10.20 -14.61 -3.77
N TYR A 301 11.34 -15.28 -3.61
CA TYR A 301 12.36 -15.50 -4.64
C TYR A 301 13.02 -14.23 -5.20
N THR A 302 12.94 -13.12 -4.49
CA THR A 302 13.65 -11.89 -4.81
C THR A 302 14.55 -11.45 -3.64
N PRO A 303 15.51 -10.54 -3.83
CA PRO A 303 16.31 -10.00 -2.73
C PRO A 303 15.54 -8.95 -1.89
N HIS A 304 14.27 -8.74 -2.14
CA HIS A 304 13.45 -7.76 -1.43
C HIS A 304 12.80 -8.38 -0.21
N LEU A 305 12.94 -7.71 0.91
CA LEU A 305 12.37 -8.14 2.19
C LEU A 305 11.66 -6.97 2.87
N GLU A 306 10.43 -7.18 3.29
CA GLU A 306 9.75 -6.24 4.17
C GLU A 306 10.16 -6.49 5.61
N SER A 307 10.30 -5.42 6.37
CA SER A 307 10.69 -5.47 7.78
C SER A 307 9.76 -4.61 8.61
N GLY A 308 9.50 -5.03 9.84
CA GLY A 308 8.79 -4.26 10.84
C GLY A 308 9.63 -4.10 12.10
N ALA A 309 9.77 -2.86 12.60
CA ALA A 309 10.41 -2.57 13.88
C ALA A 309 9.44 -1.79 14.77
N LEU A 310 9.27 -2.25 16.01
CA LEU A 310 8.65 -1.48 17.08
C LEU A 310 9.75 -0.87 17.94
N LEU A 311 9.77 0.45 17.99
CA LEU A 311 10.66 1.20 18.87
C LEU A 311 9.82 1.91 19.94
N VAL A 312 10.27 1.80 21.20
CA VAL A 312 9.61 2.40 22.36
C VAL A 312 10.58 3.32 23.07
N LYS A 313 10.10 4.48 23.49
CA LYS A 313 10.91 5.52 24.13
C LYS A 313 11.57 4.99 25.39
N LYS A 314 12.86 5.26 25.53
CA LYS A 314 13.62 4.89 26.72
C LYS A 314 13.04 5.56 27.96
N THR A 315 12.82 4.79 29.01
CA THR A 315 12.46 5.34 30.31
C THR A 315 13.68 6.07 30.86
N THR A 316 13.59 7.36 31.07
CA THR A 316 14.64 8.11 31.78
C THR A 316 14.63 7.63 33.23
N THR A 317 15.64 6.87 33.64
CA THR A 317 15.88 6.47 35.04
C THR A 317 16.40 7.67 35.83
#